data_a15f1e6183f3014771e8ef4ea054582e
#
_entry.id   a15f1e6183f3014771e8ef4ea054582e
#
_cell.length_a   1.000
_cell.length_b   1.000
_cell.length_c   1.000
_cell.angle_alpha   90.00
_cell.angle_beta   90.00
_cell.angle_gamma   90.00
#
_symmetry.space_group_name_H-M   'P 1'
#
loop_
_entity.id
_entity.type
_entity.pdbx_description
1 polymer ?
#
loop_
_entity_poly.entity_id
_entity_poly.type
_entity_poly.pdbx_seq_one_letter_code
_entity_poly.pdbx_strand_id
1 'polypeptide(L)'
;NMTSEDKIVPEPNKDNNAQSNDSQLPESQGRREALKALVTVPVLGALAYGVYKKQKYDKTMHDVSDVFKLSKETATIPELQPNGKQTRLGIIGCGIRGKQLLRAAGFATPESLQKLIDSSKKDKKDTRYQLFREQENLNIVLTGVCDIFDTFAEEGIAAGSNINREGVGGKLGPAPKRYRHYQEMLAADDIDAVIIATPDHWHSTMAMDAAKAGKHVYVEKPLSWTVPETYMIREVIKQTGVVFQLGHQGRQVDSYHKAKEILDKGLLGPVTLIEVCTNRNDPNGAWVYDIHPTANPQTVDWKQFEGDPERVKEYMDYMTAHNLAKYVGPDARDKFSLERFFRWRCWWDYSTGLSGDLLTHEYYAVNQLMGVGIPHSATSSRGVYF
;
A
#
# COMPACT_ATOMS: atom_id res chain seq x y z
N ASN A 1 57.02 18.98 -9.48
CA ASN A 1 58.19 18.29 -10.03
C ASN A 1 57.68 17.08 -10.85
N MET A 2 57.55 17.17 -12.20
CA MET A 2 58.56 16.79 -13.18
C MET A 2 58.75 15.28 -13.21
N THR A 3 58.66 14.51 -14.29
CA THR A 3 58.86 14.62 -15.75
C THR A 3 58.35 13.31 -16.34
N SER A 4 57.59 13.26 -17.40
CA SER A 4 57.92 13.15 -18.81
C SER A 4 58.85 11.98 -19.20
N GLU A 5 58.44 11.34 -20.25
CA GLU A 5 59.03 10.85 -21.50
C GLU A 5 58.94 9.33 -21.67
N ASP A 6 58.83 8.69 -22.78
CA ASP A 6 58.54 9.01 -24.18
C ASP A 6 58.36 7.65 -24.92
N LYS A 7 57.54 7.70 -25.92
CA LYS A 7 57.51 7.03 -27.23
C LYS A 7 58.42 5.80 -27.51
N ILE A 8 57.88 4.84 -28.23
CA ILE A 8 58.36 4.45 -29.58
C ILE A 8 57.32 3.57 -30.30
N VAL A 9 56.90 4.08 -31.46
CA VAL A 9 56.25 3.37 -32.58
C VAL A 9 57.30 2.82 -33.48
N PRO A 10 57.15 1.71 -34.18
CA PRO A 10 57.73 1.56 -35.52
C PRO A 10 56.68 1.29 -36.58
N GLU A 11 56.84 2.02 -37.66
CA GLU A 11 56.15 1.94 -38.94
C GLU A 11 56.77 0.81 -39.85
N PRO A 12 56.19 0.63 -41.05
CA PRO A 12 56.03 -0.69 -41.65
C PRO A 12 57.10 -0.98 -42.73
N ASN A 13 57.19 -2.22 -43.10
CA ASN A 13 58.00 -2.61 -44.27
C ASN A 13 57.09 -3.10 -45.40
N LYS A 14 57.31 -2.47 -46.55
CA LYS A 14 56.81 -2.86 -47.87
C LYS A 14 57.67 -3.98 -48.40
N ASP A 15 57.12 -4.92 -49.08
CA ASP A 15 57.38 -5.28 -50.45
C ASP A 15 56.87 -6.67 -50.85
N ASN A 16 56.20 -6.67 -51.93
CA ASN A 16 56.25 -7.48 -53.15
C ASN A 16 55.13 -8.46 -53.48
N ASN A 17 54.44 -8.05 -54.48
CA ASN A 17 54.09 -8.78 -55.71
C ASN A 17 53.67 -10.25 -55.65
N ALA A 18 52.46 -10.52 -56.08
CA ALA A 18 52.25 -11.28 -57.34
C ALA A 18 50.74 -11.56 -57.57
N GLN A 19 50.40 -11.22 -58.80
CA GLN A 19 49.40 -11.86 -59.65
C GLN A 19 47.87 -11.77 -59.34
N SER A 20 47.29 -11.05 -60.24
CA SER A 20 45.91 -10.98 -60.69
C SER A 20 45.26 -12.36 -60.85
N ASN A 21 44.10 -12.51 -60.21
CA ASN A 21 43.05 -13.35 -60.73
C ASN A 21 41.72 -12.56 -60.61
N ASP A 22 41.27 -12.13 -61.76
CA ASP A 22 39.96 -11.56 -62.03
C ASP A 22 38.91 -12.62 -61.71
N SER A 23 38.22 -12.48 -60.57
CA SER A 23 36.94 -13.11 -60.34
C SER A 23 35.94 -12.03 -60.02
N GLN A 24 35.05 -11.78 -60.97
CA GLN A 24 33.93 -10.87 -60.93
C GLN A 24 33.15 -11.01 -59.62
N LEU A 25 33.10 -9.90 -58.88
CA LEU A 25 32.23 -9.76 -57.73
C LEU A 25 30.76 -9.71 -58.16
N PRO A 26 29.84 -10.44 -57.56
CA PRO A 26 28.43 -10.37 -57.91
C PRO A 26 27.84 -9.02 -57.56
N GLU A 27 26.95 -8.58 -58.44
CA GLU A 27 26.26 -7.31 -58.48
C GLU A 27 25.68 -6.85 -57.12
N SER A 28 25.56 -5.54 -57.00
CA SER A 28 25.14 -4.79 -55.81
C SER A 28 23.80 -5.18 -55.16
N GLN A 29 23.02 -6.07 -55.79
CA GLN A 29 21.77 -6.60 -55.23
C GLN A 29 22.01 -7.65 -54.12
N GLY A 30 22.99 -8.53 -54.30
CA GLY A 30 23.28 -9.57 -53.27
C GLY A 30 23.80 -9.00 -51.94
N ARG A 31 24.55 -7.89 -51.99
CA ARG A 31 24.99 -7.21 -50.75
C ARG A 31 23.85 -6.57 -49.95
N ARG A 32 22.86 -6.00 -50.63
CA ARG A 32 21.68 -5.42 -49.97
C ARG A 32 20.78 -6.48 -49.37
N GLU A 33 20.63 -7.61 -50.01
CA GLU A 33 19.86 -8.74 -49.46
C GLU A 33 20.58 -9.45 -48.33
N ALA A 34 21.88 -9.62 -48.42
CA ALA A 34 22.69 -10.15 -47.33
C ALA A 34 22.68 -9.22 -46.08
N LEU A 35 22.75 -7.89 -46.31
CA LEU A 35 22.60 -6.92 -45.22
C LEU A 35 21.19 -6.89 -44.62
N LYS A 36 20.15 -7.02 -45.43
CA LYS A 36 18.77 -7.18 -44.93
C LYS A 36 18.60 -8.48 -44.13
N ALA A 37 19.15 -9.60 -44.59
CA ALA A 37 19.15 -10.85 -43.88
C ALA A 37 19.93 -10.79 -42.55
N LEU A 38 21.08 -10.09 -42.53
CA LEU A 38 21.87 -9.88 -41.33
C LEU A 38 21.18 -9.00 -40.26
N VAL A 39 20.31 -8.09 -40.65
CA VAL A 39 19.51 -7.24 -39.73
C VAL A 39 18.22 -7.92 -39.29
N THR A 40 17.60 -8.69 -40.20
CA THR A 40 16.31 -9.37 -39.87
C THR A 40 16.49 -10.64 -39.04
N VAL A 41 17.57 -11.38 -39.25
CA VAL A 41 17.85 -12.62 -38.46
C VAL A 41 17.98 -12.37 -36.95
N PRO A 42 18.69 -11.34 -36.45
CA PRO A 42 18.74 -11.06 -35.03
C PRO A 42 17.39 -10.64 -34.45
N VAL A 43 16.58 -9.85 -35.20
CA VAL A 43 15.25 -9.42 -34.76
C VAL A 43 14.27 -10.58 -34.72
N LEU A 44 14.23 -11.38 -35.77
CA LEU A 44 13.41 -12.61 -35.81
C LEU A 44 13.89 -13.63 -34.80
N GLY A 45 15.21 -13.74 -34.60
CA GLY A 45 15.80 -14.59 -33.57
C GLY A 45 15.43 -14.15 -32.16
N ALA A 46 15.44 -12.83 -31.87
CA ALA A 46 15.02 -12.28 -30.59
C ALA A 46 13.50 -12.48 -30.35
N LEU A 47 12.67 -12.30 -31.38
CA LEU A 47 11.24 -12.58 -31.30
C LEU A 47 10.96 -14.07 -31.09
N ALA A 48 11.60 -14.95 -31.87
CA ALA A 48 11.47 -16.40 -31.71
C ALA A 48 11.96 -16.87 -30.34
N TYR A 49 13.05 -16.31 -29.84
CA TYR A 49 13.56 -16.60 -28.50
C TYR A 49 12.61 -16.06 -27.41
N GLY A 50 12.00 -14.90 -27.60
CA GLY A 50 10.98 -14.36 -26.70
C GLY A 50 9.74 -15.26 -26.64
N VAL A 51 9.24 -15.70 -27.80
CA VAL A 51 8.11 -16.64 -27.88
C VAL A 51 8.49 -17.99 -27.27
N TYR A 52 9.68 -18.52 -27.56
CA TYR A 52 10.18 -19.76 -26.96
C TYR A 52 10.31 -19.65 -25.45
N LYS A 53 10.87 -18.56 -24.93
CA LYS A 53 10.97 -18.32 -23.48
C LYS A 53 9.59 -18.23 -22.84
N LYS A 54 8.66 -17.52 -23.49
CA LYS A 54 7.28 -17.44 -23.00
C LYS A 54 6.60 -18.80 -22.98
N GLN A 55 6.66 -19.56 -24.06
CA GLN A 55 6.08 -20.90 -24.12
C GLN A 55 6.72 -21.85 -23.11
N LYS A 56 8.05 -21.77 -22.95
CA LYS A 56 8.78 -22.56 -21.94
C LYS A 56 8.35 -22.15 -20.53
N TYR A 57 8.19 -20.86 -20.27
CA TYR A 57 7.69 -20.36 -18.99
C TYR A 57 6.27 -20.83 -18.71
N ASP A 58 5.36 -20.64 -19.66
CA ASP A 58 3.96 -21.04 -19.53
C ASP A 58 3.84 -22.57 -19.32
N LYS A 59 4.62 -23.38 -20.07
CA LYS A 59 4.68 -24.82 -19.89
C LYS A 59 5.27 -25.20 -18.53
N THR A 60 6.37 -24.55 -18.09
CA THR A 60 6.98 -24.82 -16.79
C THR A 60 6.02 -24.49 -15.65
N MET A 61 5.25 -23.39 -15.77
CA MET A 61 4.24 -23.04 -14.77
C MET A 61 3.07 -24.03 -14.75
N HIS A 62 2.66 -24.55 -15.90
CA HIS A 62 1.66 -25.60 -15.98
C HIS A 62 2.14 -26.90 -15.37
N ASP A 63 3.36 -27.32 -15.74
CA ASP A 63 4.00 -28.53 -15.23
C ASP A 63 4.22 -28.45 -13.71
N VAL A 64 4.62 -27.28 -13.19
CA VAL A 64 4.78 -27.04 -11.75
C VAL A 64 3.45 -27.19 -11.02
N SER A 65 2.38 -26.62 -11.55
CA SER A 65 1.05 -26.70 -10.95
C SER A 65 0.55 -28.17 -10.88
N ASP A 66 0.80 -28.96 -11.92
CA ASP A 66 0.34 -30.35 -12.01
C ASP A 66 1.27 -31.31 -11.21
N VAL A 67 2.60 -31.11 -11.27
CA VAL A 67 3.58 -31.95 -10.55
C VAL A 67 3.43 -31.77 -9.04
N PHE A 68 3.24 -30.55 -8.57
CA PHE A 68 3.12 -30.28 -7.15
C PHE A 68 1.69 -30.34 -6.61
N LYS A 69 0.72 -30.68 -7.46
CA LYS A 69 -0.70 -30.73 -7.09
C LYS A 69 -1.16 -29.48 -6.35
N LEU A 70 -0.71 -28.32 -6.84
CA LEU A 70 -1.16 -27.07 -6.28
C LEU A 70 -2.65 -26.89 -6.56
N SER A 71 -3.40 -26.48 -5.57
CA SER A 71 -4.81 -26.16 -5.75
C SER A 71 -4.97 -25.11 -6.84
N LYS A 72 -5.85 -25.36 -7.81
CA LYS A 72 -6.25 -24.37 -8.83
C LYS A 72 -7.27 -23.40 -8.28
N GLU A 73 -7.88 -23.76 -7.16
CA GLU A 73 -8.84 -22.91 -6.46
C GLU A 73 -8.10 -21.93 -5.56
N THR A 74 -8.44 -20.67 -5.67
CA THR A 74 -8.19 -19.69 -4.61
C THR A 74 -8.84 -20.21 -3.34
N ALA A 75 -8.20 -20.04 -2.20
CA ALA A 75 -8.81 -20.40 -0.93
C ALA A 75 -10.19 -19.74 -0.88
N THR A 76 -11.22 -20.54 -1.02
CA THR A 76 -12.60 -20.08 -0.89
C THR A 76 -12.76 -19.59 0.55
N ILE A 77 -12.87 -18.28 0.69
CA ILE A 77 -13.42 -17.71 1.92
C ILE A 77 -14.81 -18.36 2.04
N PRO A 78 -15.13 -19.02 3.17
CA PRO A 78 -16.45 -19.58 3.35
C PRO A 78 -17.48 -18.51 3.01
N GLU A 79 -18.39 -18.82 2.11
CA GLU A 79 -19.49 -17.93 1.78
C GLU A 79 -20.29 -17.70 3.06
N LEU A 80 -19.98 -16.61 3.75
CA LEU A 80 -20.73 -16.22 4.95
C LEU A 80 -22.13 -15.87 4.46
N GLN A 81 -23.09 -16.75 4.75
CA GLN A 81 -24.47 -16.47 4.43
C GLN A 81 -24.88 -15.18 5.17
N PRO A 82 -25.31 -14.14 4.45
CA PRO A 82 -25.74 -12.92 5.08
C PRO A 82 -26.84 -13.24 6.08
N ASN A 83 -26.67 -12.83 7.32
CA ASN A 83 -27.70 -13.01 8.35
C ASN A 83 -28.92 -12.09 8.15
N GLY A 84 -28.98 -11.37 7.04
CA GLY A 84 -30.06 -10.46 6.67
C GLY A 84 -30.03 -9.12 7.38
N LYS A 85 -29.26 -8.94 8.46
CA LYS A 85 -29.18 -7.67 9.17
C LYS A 85 -28.13 -6.76 8.50
N GLN A 86 -28.54 -5.54 8.13
CA GLN A 86 -27.65 -4.53 7.62
C GLN A 86 -26.74 -4.01 8.74
N THR A 87 -25.43 -3.95 8.50
CA THR A 87 -24.45 -3.40 9.44
C THR A 87 -24.34 -1.88 9.25
N ARG A 88 -24.52 -1.14 10.33
CA ARG A 88 -24.42 0.32 10.37
C ARG A 88 -22.98 0.71 10.69
N LEU A 89 -22.32 1.34 9.71
CA LEU A 89 -20.90 1.63 9.74
C LEU A 89 -20.64 3.10 10.04
N GLY A 90 -19.69 3.38 10.94
CA GLY A 90 -19.07 4.68 11.11
C GLY A 90 -17.65 4.69 10.52
N ILE A 91 -17.19 5.83 10.03
CA ILE A 91 -15.80 6.03 9.63
C ILE A 91 -15.18 7.19 10.41
N ILE A 92 -13.97 6.96 10.93
CA ILE A 92 -13.14 7.95 11.62
C ILE A 92 -11.86 8.15 10.79
N GLY A 93 -11.74 9.33 10.18
CA GLY A 93 -10.68 9.65 9.23
C GLY A 93 -11.06 9.35 7.78
N CYS A 94 -11.36 10.41 7.01
CA CYS A 94 -11.74 10.37 5.60
C CYS A 94 -10.64 10.89 4.67
N GLY A 95 -9.38 10.82 5.10
CA GLY A 95 -8.22 11.16 4.28
C GLY A 95 -8.00 10.16 3.13
N ILE A 96 -6.80 10.11 2.58
CA ILE A 96 -6.48 9.26 1.42
C ILE A 96 -6.88 7.80 1.69
N ARG A 97 -6.51 7.25 2.86
CA ARG A 97 -6.79 5.85 3.19
C ARG A 97 -8.27 5.62 3.50
N GLY A 98 -8.91 6.53 4.24
CA GLY A 98 -10.35 6.45 4.52
C GLY A 98 -11.18 6.39 3.25
N LYS A 99 -10.88 7.23 2.25
CA LYS A 99 -11.55 7.21 0.93
C LYS A 99 -11.33 5.89 0.18
N GLN A 100 -10.15 5.28 0.29
CA GLN A 100 -9.89 3.97 -0.30
C GLN A 100 -10.74 2.88 0.37
N LEU A 101 -10.86 2.91 1.70
CA LEU A 101 -11.67 1.97 2.46
C LEU A 101 -13.16 2.16 2.19
N LEU A 102 -13.64 3.40 2.14
CA LEU A 102 -15.02 3.69 1.72
C LEU A 102 -15.31 3.11 0.33
N ARG A 103 -14.40 3.30 -0.63
CA ARG A 103 -14.57 2.72 -1.97
C ARG A 103 -14.56 1.19 -1.95
N ALA A 104 -13.70 0.56 -1.16
CA ALA A 104 -13.69 -0.89 -0.97
C ALA A 104 -14.99 -1.40 -0.32
N ALA A 105 -15.63 -0.57 0.51
CA ALA A 105 -16.92 -0.84 1.12
C ALA A 105 -18.13 -0.53 0.20
N GLY A 106 -17.89 0.00 -0.99
CA GLY A 106 -18.94 0.30 -1.97
C GLY A 106 -19.41 1.75 -1.99
N PHE A 107 -18.72 2.65 -1.28
CA PHE A 107 -19.05 4.07 -1.20
C PHE A 107 -18.00 4.90 -1.95
N ALA A 108 -18.44 5.79 -2.83
CA ALA A 108 -17.55 6.71 -3.52
C ALA A 108 -18.30 7.98 -3.91
N THR A 109 -17.61 9.12 -3.91
CA THR A 109 -18.24 10.36 -4.40
C THR A 109 -18.54 10.28 -5.89
N PRO A 110 -19.58 10.99 -6.39
CA PRO A 110 -19.86 11.06 -7.81
C PRO A 110 -18.64 11.49 -8.65
N GLU A 111 -17.85 12.43 -8.16
CA GLU A 111 -16.65 12.94 -8.83
C GLU A 111 -15.57 11.88 -8.93
N SER A 112 -15.39 11.07 -7.86
CA SER A 112 -14.45 9.94 -7.86
C SER A 112 -14.85 8.87 -8.87
N LEU A 113 -16.14 8.56 -8.96
CA LEU A 113 -16.66 7.62 -9.95
C LEU A 113 -16.50 8.14 -11.37
N GLN A 114 -16.80 9.43 -11.60
CA GLN A 114 -16.59 10.03 -12.91
C GLN A 114 -15.12 9.92 -13.37
N LYS A 115 -14.17 10.19 -12.47
CA LYS A 115 -12.73 10.01 -12.77
C LYS A 115 -12.39 8.57 -13.15
N LEU A 116 -12.96 7.57 -12.49
CA LEU A 116 -12.76 6.16 -12.84
C LEU A 116 -13.36 5.82 -14.21
N ILE A 117 -14.57 6.32 -14.49
CA ILE A 117 -15.24 6.16 -15.79
C ILE A 117 -14.41 6.77 -16.91
N ASP A 118 -13.94 8.00 -16.71
CA ASP A 118 -13.16 8.70 -17.74
C ASP A 118 -11.79 8.07 -17.96
N SER A 119 -11.17 7.54 -16.90
CA SER A 119 -9.93 6.77 -16.99
C SER A 119 -10.13 5.48 -17.78
N SER A 120 -11.19 4.72 -17.51
CA SER A 120 -11.50 3.47 -18.23
C SER A 120 -11.85 3.70 -19.71
N LYS A 121 -12.39 4.88 -20.06
CA LYS A 121 -12.62 5.26 -21.47
C LYS A 121 -11.31 5.56 -22.20
N LYS A 122 -10.32 6.17 -21.51
CA LYS A 122 -9.02 6.50 -22.07
C LYS A 122 -8.11 5.29 -22.20
N ASP A 123 -8.13 4.42 -21.21
CA ASP A 123 -7.35 3.19 -21.16
C ASP A 123 -8.27 1.99 -20.90
N LYS A 124 -8.48 1.15 -21.93
CA LYS A 124 -9.29 -0.06 -21.82
C LYS A 124 -8.72 -1.12 -20.86
N LYS A 125 -7.45 -0.98 -20.45
CA LYS A 125 -6.82 -1.85 -19.44
C LYS A 125 -7.12 -1.39 -18.02
N ASP A 126 -7.65 -0.18 -17.84
CA ASP A 126 -8.06 0.30 -16.52
C ASP A 126 -9.40 -0.31 -16.13
N THR A 127 -9.32 -1.35 -15.31
CA THR A 127 -10.48 -2.11 -14.82
C THR A 127 -11.03 -1.59 -13.49
N ARG A 128 -10.49 -0.50 -12.93
CA ARG A 128 -10.85 -0.02 -11.57
C ARG A 128 -12.32 0.32 -11.42
N TYR A 129 -12.95 0.90 -12.46
CA TYR A 129 -14.40 1.18 -12.45
C TYR A 129 -15.21 -0.11 -12.50
N GLN A 130 -14.83 -1.04 -13.36
CA GLN A 130 -15.48 -2.35 -13.45
C GLN A 130 -15.41 -3.10 -12.11
N LEU A 131 -14.23 -3.19 -11.52
CA LEU A 131 -14.02 -3.83 -10.21
C LEU A 131 -14.87 -3.16 -9.11
N PHE A 132 -15.02 -1.84 -9.12
CA PHE A 132 -15.89 -1.15 -8.17
C PHE A 132 -17.36 -1.53 -8.35
N ARG A 133 -17.84 -1.67 -9.59
CA ARG A 133 -19.22 -2.05 -9.87
C ARG A 133 -19.52 -3.50 -9.48
N GLU A 134 -18.59 -4.39 -9.76
CA GLU A 134 -18.73 -5.84 -9.59
C GLU A 134 -18.39 -6.33 -8.17
N GLN A 135 -17.89 -5.42 -7.31
CA GLN A 135 -17.58 -5.82 -5.94
C GLN A 135 -18.81 -6.31 -5.17
N GLU A 136 -18.58 -7.24 -4.26
CA GLU A 136 -19.61 -7.83 -3.43
C GLU A 136 -20.43 -6.77 -2.66
N ASN A 137 -21.71 -7.02 -2.51
CA ASN A 137 -22.55 -6.23 -1.62
C ASN A 137 -22.42 -6.73 -0.18
N LEU A 138 -21.67 -6.00 0.63
CA LEU A 138 -21.39 -6.37 2.03
C LEU A 138 -22.58 -6.14 2.98
N ASN A 139 -23.75 -5.74 2.48
CA ASN A 139 -24.93 -5.40 3.27
C ASN A 139 -24.65 -4.40 4.41
N ILE A 140 -23.91 -3.35 4.07
CA ILE A 140 -23.54 -2.27 4.99
C ILE A 140 -24.16 -0.94 4.55
N VAL A 141 -24.39 -0.07 5.52
CA VAL A 141 -24.78 1.33 5.31
C VAL A 141 -23.84 2.22 6.10
N LEU A 142 -23.37 3.31 5.49
CA LEU A 142 -22.60 4.32 6.21
C LEU A 142 -23.57 5.26 6.93
N THR A 143 -23.58 5.22 8.26
CA THR A 143 -24.46 6.04 9.10
C THR A 143 -23.73 7.18 9.78
N GLY A 144 -22.41 7.09 9.96
CA GLY A 144 -21.61 8.10 10.62
C GLY A 144 -20.29 8.41 9.93
N VAL A 145 -19.93 9.71 9.91
CA VAL A 145 -18.65 10.22 9.43
C VAL A 145 -18.04 11.13 10.48
N CYS A 146 -16.79 10.86 10.86
CA CYS A 146 -16.00 11.72 11.72
C CYS A 146 -14.66 12.03 11.08
N ASP A 147 -14.40 13.30 10.82
CA ASP A 147 -13.09 13.81 10.41
C ASP A 147 -12.89 15.20 11.00
N ILE A 148 -11.67 15.49 11.42
CA ILE A 148 -11.27 16.75 12.02
C ILE A 148 -10.96 17.83 10.98
N PHE A 149 -10.93 17.49 9.69
CA PHE A 149 -10.84 18.40 8.58
C PHE A 149 -12.18 18.44 7.84
N ASP A 150 -12.82 19.60 7.83
CA ASP A 150 -14.18 19.79 7.31
C ASP A 150 -14.37 19.23 5.90
N THR A 151 -13.45 19.52 5.00
CA THR A 151 -13.52 19.05 3.61
C THR A 151 -13.51 17.52 3.52
N PHE A 152 -12.69 16.84 4.30
CA PHE A 152 -12.66 15.38 4.28
C PHE A 152 -13.94 14.76 4.88
N ALA A 153 -14.51 15.41 5.91
CA ALA A 153 -15.79 14.99 6.44
C ALA A 153 -16.92 15.13 5.39
N GLU A 154 -16.96 16.24 4.67
CA GLU A 154 -17.95 16.49 3.60
C GLU A 154 -17.80 15.48 2.45
N GLU A 155 -16.59 15.17 2.04
CA GLU A 155 -16.32 14.12 1.03
C GLU A 155 -16.76 12.73 1.53
N GLY A 156 -16.54 12.42 2.81
CA GLY A 156 -17.02 11.19 3.44
C GLY A 156 -18.54 11.09 3.43
N ILE A 157 -19.24 12.18 3.74
CA ILE A 157 -20.71 12.27 3.68
C ILE A 157 -21.20 12.09 2.24
N ALA A 158 -20.59 12.79 1.30
CA ALA A 158 -20.93 12.67 -0.12
C ALA A 158 -20.75 11.24 -0.65
N ALA A 159 -19.66 10.58 -0.25
CA ALA A 159 -19.42 9.19 -0.61
C ALA A 159 -20.49 8.26 -0.03
N GLY A 160 -20.80 8.39 1.27
CA GLY A 160 -21.78 7.56 1.95
C GLY A 160 -23.22 7.77 1.46
N SER A 161 -23.53 8.96 0.97
CA SER A 161 -24.83 9.28 0.37
C SER A 161 -25.02 8.71 -1.03
N ASN A 162 -23.91 8.42 -1.74
CA ASN A 162 -23.95 7.90 -3.09
C ASN A 162 -23.98 6.36 -3.08
N ILE A 163 -25.19 5.82 -3.07
CA ILE A 163 -25.45 4.37 -3.06
C ILE A 163 -25.47 3.74 -4.46
N ASN A 164 -25.29 4.53 -5.51
CA ASN A 164 -25.30 4.02 -6.88
C ASN A 164 -23.88 3.71 -7.37
N ARG A 165 -23.61 2.43 -7.52
CA ARG A 165 -22.35 1.94 -8.09
C ARG A 165 -22.27 2.03 -9.61
N GLU A 166 -23.38 2.38 -10.30
CA GLU A 166 -23.43 2.33 -11.77
C GLU A 166 -23.03 3.65 -12.46
N GLY A 167 -22.83 4.72 -11.72
CA GLY A 167 -22.34 5.95 -12.30
C GLY A 167 -22.76 7.25 -11.63
N VAL A 168 -22.47 8.36 -12.32
CA VAL A 168 -22.84 9.71 -11.91
C VAL A 168 -24.32 9.93 -12.14
N GLY A 169 -25.04 10.42 -11.15
CA GLY A 169 -26.48 10.70 -11.22
C GLY A 169 -27.38 9.60 -10.65
N GLY A 170 -26.82 8.65 -9.93
CA GLY A 170 -27.58 7.63 -9.21
C GLY A 170 -28.32 8.15 -7.98
N LYS A 171 -29.09 7.26 -7.37
CA LYS A 171 -29.81 7.53 -6.13
C LYS A 171 -28.84 7.99 -5.04
N LEU A 172 -29.06 9.20 -4.53
CA LEU A 172 -28.51 9.60 -3.25
C LEU A 172 -29.33 8.90 -2.16
N GLY A 173 -28.65 8.11 -1.33
CA GLY A 173 -29.22 7.57 -0.11
C GLY A 173 -29.31 8.62 0.99
N PRO A 174 -29.79 8.24 2.18
CA PRO A 174 -29.72 9.11 3.35
C PRO A 174 -28.27 9.48 3.63
N ALA A 175 -28.01 10.77 3.88
CA ALA A 175 -26.68 11.24 4.21
C ALA A 175 -26.26 10.70 5.58
N PRO A 176 -25.03 10.16 5.73
CA PRO A 176 -24.51 9.81 7.03
C PRO A 176 -24.40 11.05 7.92
N LYS A 177 -24.60 10.86 9.20
CA LYS A 177 -24.47 11.94 10.17
C LYS A 177 -23.01 12.33 10.34
N ARG A 178 -22.74 13.63 10.38
CA ARG A 178 -21.42 14.14 10.75
C ARG A 178 -21.29 14.19 12.27
N TYR A 179 -20.19 13.64 12.78
CA TYR A 179 -19.76 13.76 14.17
C TYR A 179 -18.48 14.60 14.23
N ARG A 180 -18.43 15.57 15.14
CA ARG A 180 -17.25 16.40 15.35
C ARG A 180 -16.20 15.68 16.18
N HIS A 181 -16.64 14.89 17.16
CA HIS A 181 -15.81 14.09 18.02
C HIS A 181 -16.12 12.61 17.81
N TYR A 182 -15.09 11.78 17.70
CA TYR A 182 -15.31 10.33 17.49
C TYR A 182 -16.04 9.68 18.68
N GLN A 183 -15.85 10.18 19.91
CA GLN A 183 -16.55 9.70 21.09
C GLN A 183 -18.07 9.86 20.96
N GLU A 184 -18.55 10.94 20.36
CA GLU A 184 -19.96 11.13 20.08
C GLU A 184 -20.50 10.07 19.11
N MET A 185 -19.72 9.70 18.10
CA MET A 185 -20.05 8.61 17.18
C MET A 185 -20.08 7.26 17.91
N LEU A 186 -19.12 6.99 18.78
CA LEU A 186 -19.08 5.75 19.54
C LEU A 186 -20.25 5.63 20.52
N ALA A 187 -20.76 6.71 21.05
CA ALA A 187 -21.92 6.74 21.92
C ALA A 187 -23.27 6.60 21.18
N ALA A 188 -23.27 6.67 19.84
CA ALA A 188 -24.49 6.60 19.05
C ALA A 188 -25.03 5.17 18.91
N ASP A 189 -26.36 5.01 19.03
CA ASP A 189 -27.03 3.71 18.94
C ASP A 189 -27.18 3.19 17.50
N ASP A 190 -26.96 4.06 16.52
CA ASP A 190 -27.09 3.76 15.09
C ASP A 190 -25.73 3.40 14.43
N ILE A 191 -24.72 3.08 15.22
CA ILE A 191 -23.41 2.59 14.77
C ILE A 191 -23.18 1.18 15.34
N ASP A 192 -22.92 0.19 14.50
CA ASP A 192 -22.58 -1.18 14.90
C ASP A 192 -21.06 -1.44 14.84
N ALA A 193 -20.40 -0.83 13.85
CA ALA A 193 -18.97 -1.01 13.59
C ALA A 193 -18.31 0.30 13.15
N VAL A 194 -17.01 0.42 13.36
CA VAL A 194 -16.25 1.58 12.93
C VAL A 194 -15.01 1.19 12.13
N ILE A 195 -14.71 2.00 11.10
CA ILE A 195 -13.42 2.02 10.40
C ILE A 195 -12.59 3.17 10.97
N ILE A 196 -11.38 2.88 11.43
CA ILE A 196 -10.43 3.87 11.93
C ILE A 196 -9.28 3.99 10.93
N ALA A 197 -9.17 5.14 10.26
CA ALA A 197 -8.17 5.43 9.23
C ALA A 197 -7.49 6.79 9.49
N THR A 198 -7.17 7.04 10.74
CA THR A 198 -6.49 8.22 11.27
C THR A 198 -4.97 8.11 11.18
N PRO A 199 -4.19 9.09 11.60
CA PRO A 199 -2.75 8.93 11.84
C PRO A 199 -2.43 7.91 12.92
N ASP A 200 -1.21 7.34 12.88
CA ASP A 200 -0.77 6.22 13.72
C ASP A 200 -1.00 6.44 15.21
N HIS A 201 -0.73 7.65 15.69
CA HIS A 201 -0.82 8.02 17.11
C HIS A 201 -2.25 7.98 17.68
N TRP A 202 -3.27 7.84 16.84
CA TRP A 202 -4.66 7.74 17.25
C TRP A 202 -5.22 6.30 17.23
N HIS A 203 -4.57 5.38 16.51
CA HIS A 203 -5.12 4.05 16.25
C HIS A 203 -5.47 3.29 17.52
N SER A 204 -4.55 3.23 18.48
CA SER A 204 -4.72 2.46 19.73
C SER A 204 -5.84 3.00 20.59
N THR A 205 -5.88 4.30 20.82
CA THR A 205 -6.89 4.94 21.66
C THR A 205 -8.30 4.76 21.07
N MET A 206 -8.47 5.13 19.79
CA MET A 206 -9.77 5.02 19.13
C MET A 206 -10.25 3.57 19.04
N ALA A 207 -9.34 2.61 18.80
CA ALA A 207 -9.69 1.20 18.74
C ALA A 207 -10.14 0.66 20.10
N MET A 208 -9.46 1.03 21.19
CA MET A 208 -9.85 0.64 22.55
C MET A 208 -11.17 1.28 22.96
N ASP A 209 -11.36 2.56 22.67
CA ASP A 209 -12.59 3.26 23.00
C ASP A 209 -13.80 2.69 22.24
N ALA A 210 -13.62 2.39 20.95
CA ALA A 210 -14.65 1.75 20.15
C ALA A 210 -15.03 0.37 20.70
N ALA A 211 -14.04 -0.45 21.05
CA ALA A 211 -14.27 -1.76 21.63
C ALA A 211 -15.00 -1.67 22.98
N LYS A 212 -14.59 -0.75 23.86
CA LYS A 212 -15.26 -0.49 25.15
C LYS A 212 -16.70 0.00 24.98
N ALA A 213 -16.98 0.74 23.90
CA ALA A 213 -18.32 1.15 23.52
C ALA A 213 -19.15 0.03 22.84
N GLY A 214 -18.62 -1.20 22.77
CA GLY A 214 -19.29 -2.35 22.17
C GLY A 214 -19.34 -2.32 20.63
N LYS A 215 -18.56 -1.45 19.98
CA LYS A 215 -18.51 -1.36 18.51
C LYS A 215 -17.48 -2.34 17.96
N HIS A 216 -17.82 -3.01 16.84
CA HIS A 216 -16.85 -3.77 16.08
C HIS A 216 -15.84 -2.83 15.42
N VAL A 217 -14.58 -3.26 15.27
CA VAL A 217 -13.47 -2.38 14.91
C VAL A 217 -12.71 -2.91 13.70
N TYR A 218 -12.59 -2.10 12.67
CA TYR A 218 -11.52 -2.15 11.69
C TYR A 218 -10.59 -0.97 11.92
N VAL A 219 -9.31 -1.22 12.17
CA VAL A 219 -8.30 -0.16 12.33
C VAL A 219 -7.16 -0.35 11.34
N GLU A 220 -6.71 0.73 10.72
CA GLU A 220 -5.56 0.71 9.81
C GLU A 220 -4.26 0.35 10.53
N LYS A 221 -3.32 -0.18 9.76
CA LYS A 221 -1.96 -0.43 10.22
C LYS A 221 -1.17 0.91 10.31
N PRO A 222 -0.16 1.03 11.17
CA PRO A 222 0.24 0.11 12.24
C PRO A 222 -0.78 0.09 13.38
N LEU A 223 -0.81 -1.01 14.12
CA LEU A 223 -1.80 -1.23 15.18
C LEU A 223 -1.74 -0.16 16.29
N SER A 224 -0.54 0.22 16.64
CA SER A 224 -0.27 1.09 17.78
C SER A 224 0.99 1.92 17.54
N TRP A 225 1.15 2.94 18.33
CA TRP A 225 2.31 3.80 18.32
C TRP A 225 3.45 3.28 19.20
N THR A 226 3.08 2.61 20.31
CA THR A 226 4.03 2.03 21.25
C THR A 226 3.74 0.55 21.52
N VAL A 227 4.74 -0.17 22.01
CA VAL A 227 4.60 -1.59 22.37
C VAL A 227 3.58 -1.81 23.51
N PRO A 228 3.58 -1.02 24.60
CA PRO A 228 2.57 -1.15 25.64
C PRO A 228 1.14 -1.05 25.12
N GLU A 229 0.85 -0.10 24.23
CA GLU A 229 -0.48 0.04 23.61
C GLU A 229 -0.95 -1.23 22.90
N THR A 230 -0.04 -1.96 22.26
CA THR A 230 -0.37 -3.24 21.61
C THR A 230 -0.94 -4.25 22.59
N TYR A 231 -0.33 -4.36 23.77
CA TYR A 231 -0.84 -5.26 24.82
C TYR A 231 -2.15 -4.77 25.40
N MET A 232 -2.32 -3.46 25.60
CA MET A 232 -3.57 -2.87 26.08
C MET A 232 -4.74 -3.15 25.12
N ILE A 233 -4.55 -2.92 23.81
CA ILE A 233 -5.57 -3.24 22.80
C ILE A 233 -5.95 -4.71 22.88
N ARG A 234 -4.97 -5.61 22.93
CA ARG A 234 -5.19 -7.06 23.01
C ARG A 234 -6.08 -7.42 24.20
N GLU A 235 -5.80 -6.88 25.37
CA GLU A 235 -6.59 -7.16 26.57
C GLU A 235 -8.01 -6.58 26.49
N VAL A 236 -8.16 -5.34 25.98
CA VAL A 236 -9.48 -4.72 25.78
C VAL A 236 -10.32 -5.54 24.79
N ILE A 237 -9.76 -5.97 23.68
CA ILE A 237 -10.49 -6.77 22.68
C ILE A 237 -10.91 -8.12 23.26
N LYS A 238 -10.06 -8.79 24.06
CA LYS A 238 -10.41 -10.03 24.74
C LYS A 238 -11.55 -9.85 25.76
N GLN A 239 -11.52 -8.75 26.51
CA GLN A 239 -12.54 -8.45 27.52
C GLN A 239 -13.90 -8.10 26.93
N THR A 240 -13.89 -7.36 25.82
CA THR A 240 -15.14 -6.90 25.17
C THR A 240 -15.75 -7.92 24.22
N GLY A 241 -14.93 -8.82 23.66
CA GLY A 241 -15.37 -9.83 22.70
C GLY A 241 -15.86 -9.28 21.36
N VAL A 242 -15.58 -8.00 21.04
CA VAL A 242 -15.95 -7.40 19.75
C VAL A 242 -15.13 -8.00 18.61
N VAL A 243 -15.68 -7.97 17.40
CA VAL A 243 -14.92 -8.33 16.20
C VAL A 243 -13.88 -7.23 15.95
N PHE A 244 -12.63 -7.64 15.81
CA PHE A 244 -11.51 -6.75 15.59
C PHE A 244 -10.72 -7.16 14.36
N GLN A 245 -10.53 -6.24 13.41
CA GLN A 245 -9.75 -6.43 12.20
C GLN A 245 -8.66 -5.38 12.09
N LEU A 246 -7.40 -5.82 12.04
CA LEU A 246 -6.27 -4.96 11.67
C LEU A 246 -6.13 -4.89 10.15
N GLY A 247 -5.98 -3.69 9.62
CA GLY A 247 -5.97 -3.36 8.19
C GLY A 247 -4.70 -3.76 7.44
N HIS A 248 -4.30 -5.02 7.51
CA HIS A 248 -3.23 -5.59 6.67
C HIS A 248 -3.80 -6.10 5.35
N GLN A 249 -4.09 -5.21 4.41
CA GLN A 249 -4.78 -5.51 3.16
C GLN A 249 -4.13 -6.60 2.30
N GLY A 250 -2.80 -6.76 2.36
CA GLY A 250 -2.08 -7.75 1.55
C GLY A 250 -2.29 -9.20 2.01
N ARG A 251 -2.79 -9.44 3.23
CA ARG A 251 -2.96 -10.81 3.75
C ARG A 251 -3.98 -11.66 2.99
N GLN A 252 -4.87 -11.04 2.26
CA GLN A 252 -5.93 -11.70 1.49
C GLN A 252 -5.56 -11.90 0.01
N VAL A 253 -4.32 -11.57 -0.38
CA VAL A 253 -3.85 -11.71 -1.76
C VAL A 253 -3.61 -13.18 -2.08
N ASP A 254 -4.21 -13.66 -3.17
CA ASP A 254 -4.15 -15.06 -3.61
C ASP A 254 -2.73 -15.59 -3.76
N SER A 255 -1.81 -14.74 -4.24
CA SER A 255 -0.40 -15.13 -4.39
C SER A 255 0.26 -15.54 -3.06
N TYR A 256 -0.14 -14.95 -1.95
CA TYR A 256 0.38 -15.35 -0.63
C TYR A 256 -0.19 -16.71 -0.20
N HIS A 257 -1.44 -16.98 -0.48
CA HIS A 257 -2.02 -18.30 -0.20
C HIS A 257 -1.32 -19.39 -1.01
N LYS A 258 -1.05 -19.13 -2.30
CA LYS A 258 -0.30 -20.07 -3.15
C LYS A 258 1.15 -20.24 -2.72
N ALA A 259 1.83 -19.16 -2.36
CA ALA A 259 3.19 -19.22 -1.86
C ALA A 259 3.27 -20.05 -0.56
N LYS A 260 2.30 -19.84 0.35
CA LYS A 260 2.20 -20.63 1.58
C LYS A 260 1.98 -22.12 1.28
N GLU A 261 1.12 -22.47 0.35
CA GLU A 261 0.90 -23.85 -0.07
C GLU A 261 2.20 -24.52 -0.56
N ILE A 262 3.02 -23.80 -1.34
CA ILE A 262 4.31 -24.28 -1.83
C ILE A 262 5.28 -24.52 -0.68
N LEU A 263 5.34 -23.58 0.27
CA LEU A 263 6.21 -23.70 1.45
C LEU A 263 5.78 -24.87 2.35
N ASP A 264 4.50 -24.98 2.64
CA ASP A 264 3.93 -26.03 3.51
C ASP A 264 4.16 -27.44 2.92
N LYS A 265 4.24 -27.56 1.60
CA LYS A 265 4.60 -28.81 0.90
C LYS A 265 6.11 -29.09 0.90
N GLY A 266 6.91 -28.21 1.46
CA GLY A 266 8.38 -28.37 1.54
C GLY A 266 9.09 -28.33 0.18
N LEU A 267 8.45 -27.77 -0.85
CA LEU A 267 8.99 -27.79 -2.22
C LEU A 267 10.27 -26.98 -2.43
N LEU A 268 10.53 -26.00 -1.55
CA LEU A 268 11.76 -25.21 -1.56
C LEU A 268 12.86 -25.83 -0.68
N GLY A 269 12.54 -26.89 0.06
CA GLY A 269 13.44 -27.38 1.12
C GLY A 269 13.53 -26.40 2.29
N PRO A 270 14.58 -26.50 3.12
CA PRO A 270 14.76 -25.60 4.27
C PRO A 270 15.05 -24.16 3.79
N VAL A 271 14.25 -23.21 4.23
CA VAL A 271 14.46 -21.80 3.97
C VAL A 271 15.52 -21.26 4.94
N THR A 272 16.63 -20.76 4.43
CA THR A 272 17.76 -20.26 5.23
C THR A 272 17.87 -18.75 5.25
N LEU A 273 17.28 -18.05 4.26
CA LEU A 273 17.29 -16.61 4.14
C LEU A 273 15.97 -16.15 3.51
N ILE A 274 15.44 -15.05 4.03
CA ILE A 274 14.32 -14.33 3.43
C ILE A 274 14.75 -12.88 3.25
N GLU A 275 14.67 -12.41 2.03
CA GLU A 275 14.97 -11.02 1.68
C GLU A 275 13.68 -10.32 1.27
N VAL A 276 13.41 -9.19 1.88
CA VAL A 276 12.27 -8.32 1.53
C VAL A 276 12.76 -6.90 1.34
N CYS A 277 12.15 -6.19 0.42
CA CYS A 277 12.54 -4.83 0.10
C CYS A 277 11.30 -3.96 0.01
N THR A 278 11.34 -2.84 0.73
CA THR A 278 10.36 -1.77 0.57
C THR A 278 11.09 -0.44 0.46
N ASN A 279 10.64 0.42 -0.42
CA ASN A 279 11.25 1.72 -0.62
C ASN A 279 10.19 2.79 -0.93
N ARG A 280 10.55 4.02 -0.66
CA ARG A 280 9.80 5.25 -0.99
C ARG A 280 10.80 6.25 -1.55
N ASN A 281 11.38 5.92 -2.69
CA ASN A 281 12.30 6.82 -3.38
C ASN A 281 11.49 7.81 -4.23
N ASP A 282 11.29 9.01 -3.69
CA ASP A 282 10.59 10.13 -4.34
C ASP A 282 11.49 11.35 -4.33
N PRO A 283 11.75 12.00 -5.49
CA PRO A 283 12.62 13.17 -5.57
C PRO A 283 12.11 14.37 -4.75
N ASN A 284 10.81 14.42 -4.45
CA ASN A 284 10.19 15.47 -3.63
C ASN A 284 10.14 15.10 -2.13
N GLY A 285 10.65 13.93 -1.77
CA GLY A 285 10.58 13.38 -0.42
C GLY A 285 9.39 12.43 -0.21
N ALA A 286 9.64 11.38 0.56
CA ALA A 286 8.60 10.42 0.90
C ALA A 286 7.51 11.08 1.75
N TRP A 287 6.24 10.82 1.42
CA TRP A 287 5.05 11.33 2.13
C TRP A 287 4.90 12.87 2.17
N VAL A 288 5.57 13.58 1.30
CA VAL A 288 5.40 15.03 1.12
C VAL A 288 4.15 15.26 0.26
N TYR A 289 2.99 15.07 0.88
CA TYR A 289 1.70 15.29 0.21
C TYR A 289 1.36 16.77 0.08
N ASP A 290 0.52 17.09 -0.91
CA ASP A 290 0.01 18.45 -1.11
C ASP A 290 -0.88 18.86 0.06
N ILE A 291 -0.75 20.12 0.44
CA ILE A 291 -1.63 20.76 1.42
C ILE A 291 -2.92 21.18 0.71
N HIS A 292 -4.05 20.75 1.24
CA HIS A 292 -5.33 21.05 0.63
C HIS A 292 -5.62 22.55 0.70
N PRO A 293 -6.07 23.19 -0.42
CA PRO A 293 -6.23 24.65 -0.48
C PRO A 293 -7.29 25.23 0.47
N THR A 294 -8.25 24.43 0.93
CA THR A 294 -9.26 24.85 1.91
C THR A 294 -8.82 24.70 3.35
N ALA A 295 -7.64 24.13 3.59
CA ALA A 295 -7.16 23.87 4.93
C ALA A 295 -6.62 25.12 5.62
N ASN A 296 -7.15 25.39 6.80
CA ASN A 296 -6.79 26.54 7.62
C ASN A 296 -7.19 26.27 9.09
N PRO A 297 -6.84 27.14 10.06
CA PRO A 297 -7.20 26.93 11.46
C PRO A 297 -8.70 26.84 11.76
N GLN A 298 -9.58 27.32 10.88
CA GLN A 298 -11.04 27.25 11.04
C GLN A 298 -11.63 25.95 10.52
N THR A 299 -10.94 25.30 9.56
CA THR A 299 -11.44 24.08 8.90
C THR A 299 -10.75 22.80 9.40
N VAL A 300 -9.64 22.93 10.14
CA VAL A 300 -8.91 21.82 10.76
C VAL A 300 -8.95 21.94 12.28
N ASP A 301 -9.50 20.96 12.96
CA ASP A 301 -9.45 20.90 14.42
C ASP A 301 -8.10 20.38 14.90
N TRP A 302 -7.18 21.33 15.04
CA TRP A 302 -5.81 21.04 15.44
C TRP A 302 -5.70 20.44 16.84
N LYS A 303 -6.56 20.89 17.77
CA LYS A 303 -6.57 20.37 19.13
C LYS A 303 -6.89 18.87 19.17
N GLN A 304 -7.86 18.45 18.38
CA GLN A 304 -8.18 17.02 18.25
C GLN A 304 -7.07 16.26 17.53
N PHE A 305 -6.37 16.87 16.57
CA PHE A 305 -5.23 16.24 15.90
C PHE A 305 -4.11 15.92 16.87
N GLU A 306 -3.73 16.86 17.73
CA GLU A 306 -2.66 16.69 18.73
C GLU A 306 -3.00 15.63 19.77
N GLY A 307 -4.23 15.59 20.24
CA GLY A 307 -4.72 14.64 21.20
C GLY A 307 -4.67 15.12 22.65
N ASP A 308 -4.86 14.19 23.58
CA ASP A 308 -4.83 14.43 25.01
C ASP A 308 -3.42 14.76 25.50
N PRO A 309 -3.21 15.88 26.23
CA PRO A 309 -1.91 16.24 26.78
C PRO A 309 -1.30 15.18 27.70
N GLU A 310 -2.11 14.44 28.47
CA GLU A 310 -1.62 13.36 29.33
C GLU A 310 -1.05 12.22 28.51
N ARG A 311 -1.74 11.82 27.46
CA ARG A 311 -1.27 10.78 26.51
C ARG A 311 0.00 11.22 25.77
N VAL A 312 0.06 12.48 25.38
CA VAL A 312 1.27 13.05 24.79
C VAL A 312 2.45 12.95 25.75
N LYS A 313 2.21 13.25 27.02
CA LYS A 313 3.21 13.12 28.07
C LYS A 313 3.66 11.66 28.26
N GLU A 314 2.73 10.71 28.34
CA GLU A 314 3.07 9.28 28.41
C GLU A 314 3.95 8.82 27.24
N TYR A 315 3.63 9.26 26.05
CA TYR A 315 4.45 8.98 24.87
C TYR A 315 5.84 9.60 24.99
N MET A 316 5.95 10.85 25.42
CA MET A 316 7.24 11.51 25.61
C MET A 316 8.08 10.83 26.69
N ASP A 317 7.45 10.37 27.77
CA ASP A 317 8.11 9.59 28.80
C ASP A 317 8.61 8.24 28.25
N TYR A 318 7.80 7.57 27.44
CA TYR A 318 8.23 6.36 26.72
C TYR A 318 9.43 6.63 25.79
N MET A 319 9.37 7.67 24.97
CA MET A 319 10.44 8.04 24.06
C MET A 319 11.74 8.39 24.82
N THR A 320 11.62 9.04 25.96
CA THR A 320 12.74 9.37 26.82
C THR A 320 13.38 8.12 27.43
N ALA A 321 12.57 7.23 27.98
CA ALA A 321 13.01 5.96 28.57
C ALA A 321 13.77 5.07 27.56
N HIS A 322 13.45 5.21 26.26
CA HIS A 322 14.09 4.45 25.16
C HIS A 322 15.16 5.25 24.41
N ASN A 323 15.62 6.39 24.92
CA ASN A 323 16.61 7.30 24.30
C ASN A 323 16.18 7.82 22.91
N LEU A 324 14.89 7.95 22.66
CA LEU A 324 14.32 8.40 21.40
C LEU A 324 13.84 9.85 21.42
N ALA A 325 13.77 10.48 22.60
CA ALA A 325 13.25 11.86 22.78
C ALA A 325 13.98 12.91 21.91
N LYS A 326 15.25 12.68 21.58
CA LYS A 326 16.02 13.56 20.69
C LYS A 326 15.48 13.67 19.26
N TYR A 327 14.61 12.78 18.86
CA TYR A 327 13.96 12.78 17.54
C TYR A 327 12.58 13.44 17.54
N VAL A 328 12.08 13.80 18.71
CA VAL A 328 10.79 14.47 18.91
C VAL A 328 11.06 15.92 19.27
N GLY A 329 10.58 16.85 18.47
CA GLY A 329 10.76 18.28 18.74
C GLY A 329 9.88 18.74 19.90
N PRO A 330 10.45 19.25 21.00
CA PRO A 330 9.68 19.58 22.21
C PRO A 330 8.68 20.73 22.04
N ASP A 331 8.89 21.64 21.08
CA ASP A 331 8.18 22.92 21.03
C ASP A 331 7.16 23.05 19.89
N ALA A 332 6.91 21.98 19.14
CA ALA A 332 6.18 22.12 17.89
C ALA A 332 4.70 21.72 17.97
N ARG A 333 4.28 21.04 19.04
CA ARG A 333 2.91 20.51 19.18
C ARG A 333 1.88 21.59 19.46
N ASP A 334 2.23 22.63 20.20
CA ASP A 334 1.28 23.70 20.55
C ASP A 334 0.96 24.67 19.40
N LYS A 335 1.64 24.53 18.26
CA LYS A 335 1.47 25.42 17.12
C LYS A 335 0.77 24.73 15.97
N PHE A 336 -0.35 25.29 15.52
CA PHE A 336 -1.03 24.86 14.31
C PHE A 336 -0.05 24.78 13.13
N SER A 337 -0.04 23.63 12.46
CA SER A 337 0.82 23.38 11.32
C SER A 337 0.13 22.50 10.28
N LEU A 338 -0.19 23.08 9.13
CA LEU A 338 -0.74 22.34 7.99
C LEU A 338 0.26 21.30 7.46
N GLU A 339 1.55 21.61 7.53
CA GLU A 339 2.58 20.67 7.13
C GLU A 339 2.58 19.44 8.04
N ARG A 340 2.51 19.60 9.34
CA ARG A 340 2.40 18.48 10.28
C ARG A 340 1.10 17.70 10.09
N PHE A 341 0.01 18.39 9.80
CA PHE A 341 -1.29 17.76 9.57
C PHE A 341 -1.32 16.89 8.31
N PHE A 342 -0.91 17.41 7.16
CA PHE A 342 -0.96 16.66 5.89
C PHE A 342 0.22 15.72 5.69
N ARG A 343 1.37 16.01 6.31
CA ARG A 343 2.62 15.27 6.18
C ARG A 343 3.01 14.60 7.50
N TRP A 344 2.05 14.22 8.31
CA TRP A 344 2.26 13.66 9.65
C TRP A 344 3.21 12.47 9.67
N ARG A 345 3.29 11.69 8.58
CA ARG A 345 4.23 10.58 8.45
C ARG A 345 5.71 10.99 8.46
N CYS A 346 5.99 12.25 8.17
CA CYS A 346 7.34 12.80 8.22
C CYS A 346 7.80 13.16 9.65
N TRP A 347 6.90 13.02 10.65
CA TRP A 347 7.14 13.47 12.02
C TRP A 347 6.99 12.32 13.00
N TRP A 348 8.03 12.11 13.83
CA TRP A 348 8.00 11.10 14.89
C TRP A 348 6.92 11.35 15.94
N ASP A 349 6.44 12.58 16.04
CA ASP A 349 5.33 12.97 16.91
C ASP A 349 4.02 12.24 16.59
N TYR A 350 3.85 11.75 15.36
CA TYR A 350 2.58 11.22 14.86
C TYR A 350 2.71 9.87 14.17
N SER A 351 3.94 9.47 13.81
CA SER A 351 4.20 8.30 12.98
C SER A 351 5.21 7.35 13.62
N THR A 352 5.08 6.08 13.31
CA THR A 352 6.04 5.03 13.63
C THR A 352 7.18 4.94 12.62
N GLY A 353 7.25 5.88 11.68
CA GLY A 353 8.25 5.96 10.64
C GLY A 353 8.13 4.86 9.59
N LEU A 354 9.19 4.71 8.79
CA LEU A 354 9.23 3.76 7.67
C LEU A 354 9.02 2.31 8.12
N SER A 355 9.53 1.94 9.28
CA SER A 355 9.40 0.59 9.83
C SER A 355 7.94 0.24 10.16
N GLY A 356 7.21 1.16 10.82
CA GLY A 356 5.81 0.93 11.13
C GLY A 356 4.89 1.11 9.94
N ASP A 357 5.15 2.08 9.06
CA ASP A 357 4.25 2.35 7.95
C ASP A 357 4.42 1.37 6.77
N LEU A 358 5.65 1.02 6.38
CA LEU A 358 5.93 0.17 5.22
C LEU A 358 6.44 -1.23 5.58
N LEU A 359 7.47 -1.35 6.43
CA LEU A 359 8.06 -2.66 6.74
C LEU A 359 7.04 -3.62 7.40
N THR A 360 6.02 -3.09 8.05
CA THR A 360 4.91 -3.88 8.57
C THR A 360 4.21 -4.71 7.48
N HIS A 361 4.15 -4.23 6.22
CA HIS A 361 3.60 -4.99 5.11
C HIS A 361 4.47 -6.18 4.73
N GLU A 362 5.77 -6.00 4.71
CA GLU A 362 6.73 -7.05 4.38
C GLU A 362 6.79 -8.08 5.51
N TYR A 363 6.84 -7.60 6.76
CA TYR A 363 6.93 -8.48 7.92
C TYR A 363 5.69 -9.38 8.09
N TYR A 364 4.47 -8.85 7.93
CA TYR A 364 3.30 -9.72 8.04
C TYR A 364 3.22 -10.74 6.89
N ALA A 365 3.70 -10.39 5.69
CA ALA A 365 3.78 -11.34 4.58
C ALA A 365 4.71 -12.50 4.92
N VAL A 366 5.92 -12.20 5.40
CA VAL A 366 6.86 -13.22 5.88
C VAL A 366 6.24 -14.07 6.99
N ASN A 367 5.62 -13.42 7.96
CA ASN A 367 5.00 -14.13 9.08
C ASN A 367 3.81 -15.01 8.64
N GLN A 368 3.01 -14.57 7.69
CA GLN A 368 1.92 -15.36 7.11
C GLN A 368 2.44 -16.60 6.37
N LEU A 369 3.53 -16.45 5.62
CA LEU A 369 4.10 -17.52 4.82
C LEU A 369 4.86 -18.54 5.68
N MET A 370 5.63 -18.06 6.63
CA MET A 370 6.59 -18.88 7.39
C MET A 370 6.15 -19.22 8.81
N GLY A 371 5.18 -18.48 9.38
CA GLY A 371 4.72 -18.67 10.76
C GLY A 371 5.79 -18.39 11.82
N VAL A 372 6.75 -17.52 11.53
CA VAL A 372 7.93 -17.28 12.39
C VAL A 372 7.63 -16.51 13.69
N GLY A 373 6.48 -15.83 13.76
CA GLY A 373 6.10 -15.07 14.97
C GLY A 373 6.98 -13.85 15.22
N ILE A 374 7.23 -13.53 16.49
CA ILE A 374 8.07 -12.40 16.89
C ILE A 374 9.53 -12.77 16.74
N PRO A 375 10.41 -11.93 16.13
CA PRO A 375 11.82 -12.22 15.98
C PRO A 375 12.51 -12.35 17.35
N HIS A 376 13.44 -13.30 17.47
CA HIS A 376 14.27 -13.44 18.66
C HIS A 376 15.18 -12.23 18.86
N SER A 377 15.73 -11.69 17.76
CA SER A 377 16.60 -10.52 17.75
C SER A 377 16.41 -9.73 16.48
N ALA A 378 16.66 -8.44 16.55
CA ALA A 378 16.66 -7.54 15.41
C ALA A 378 17.88 -6.61 15.49
N THR A 379 18.54 -6.42 14.35
CA THR A 379 19.63 -5.44 14.21
C THR A 379 19.24 -4.46 13.10
N SER A 380 19.42 -3.19 13.35
CA SER A 380 19.15 -2.15 12.34
C SER A 380 20.42 -1.34 12.07
N SER A 381 20.64 -1.01 10.80
CA SER A 381 21.57 0.02 10.37
C SER A 381 20.80 1.08 9.60
N ARG A 382 21.23 2.33 9.66
CA ARG A 382 20.57 3.44 8.98
C ARG A 382 21.58 4.41 8.41
N GLY A 383 21.15 5.13 7.38
CA GLY A 383 21.85 6.29 6.83
C GLY A 383 20.85 7.29 6.27
N VAL A 384 21.30 8.49 5.99
CA VAL A 384 20.56 9.49 5.21
C VAL A 384 21.20 9.46 3.82
N TYR A 385 20.41 9.14 2.81
CA TYR A 385 20.89 8.92 1.45
C TYR A 385 20.38 9.98 0.46
N PHE A 386 19.64 10.98 0.92
CA PHE A 386 19.11 12.13 0.16
C PHE A 386 18.85 13.31 1.06
#